data_bc517665c63268b0d0e974fc6e809d43
#
_entry.id   bc517665c63268b0d0e974fc6e809d43
#
_cell.length_a   1.000
_cell.length_b   1.000
_cell.length_c   1.000
_cell.angle_alpha   90.00
_cell.angle_beta   90.00
_cell.angle_gamma   90.00
#
_symmetry.space_group_name_H-M   'P 1'
#
loop_
_entity.id
_entity.type
_entity.pdbx_description
1 polymer ?
#
loop_
_entity_poly.entity_id
_entity_poly.type
_entity_poly.pdbx_seq_one_letter_code
_entity_poly.pdbx_strand_id
1 'polypeptide(L)'
;MKFLLAFSLLAAVAPNSSSPGPDKVVYQSADLTITQVAPNSYVHTSFLQTETFGKVPCNGLVVRSGAETVVFDTPTGDKESGELIAWITGELHCRVKAVVPTHFHEDCVGGLPEFQRHNIPSYAHKKTIAYARQHKFNVPQHAFTRRLALRVGTAKVYTTFFGEGHTRDNVVGYFPTDEVLFGGCLIKELQAGKGNLADANVSAWPATVARVKQAYPRLQVVVPGHGAVGGPSLLDYTIQLFQQP
;
A
#
# COMPACT_ATOMS: atom_id res chain seq x y z
N MET A 1 -30.43 61.19 -7.70
CA MET A 1 -29.33 60.21 -7.97
C MET A 1 -29.60 59.01 -7.10
N LYS A 2 -30.08 57.89 -7.68
CA LYS A 2 -30.30 56.59 -6.95
C LYS A 2 -29.15 55.67 -7.29
N PHE A 3 -28.31 55.27 -6.32
CA PHE A 3 -27.25 54.30 -6.48
C PHE A 3 -27.87 52.90 -6.31
N LEU A 4 -27.81 52.06 -7.36
CA LEU A 4 -28.07 50.63 -7.27
C LEU A 4 -26.79 49.95 -6.83
N LEU A 5 -26.80 49.30 -5.69
CA LEU A 5 -25.77 48.34 -5.28
C LEU A 5 -26.10 46.98 -5.91
N ALA A 6 -25.25 46.52 -6.78
CA ALA A 6 -25.29 45.14 -7.30
C ALA A 6 -24.58 44.18 -6.31
N PHE A 7 -25.32 43.25 -5.70
CA PHE A 7 -24.79 42.16 -4.92
C PHE A 7 -24.40 41.02 -5.87
N SER A 8 -23.11 40.77 -6.00
CA SER A 8 -22.59 39.58 -6.69
C SER A 8 -22.65 38.36 -5.75
N LEU A 9 -23.54 37.39 -6.03
CA LEU A 9 -23.54 36.08 -5.37
C LEU A 9 -22.36 35.26 -5.90
N LEU A 10 -21.33 35.06 -5.08
CA LEU A 10 -20.33 34.02 -5.32
C LEU A 10 -20.95 32.66 -4.94
N ALA A 11 -21.25 31.84 -5.94
CA ALA A 11 -21.61 30.44 -5.72
C ALA A 11 -20.36 29.65 -5.30
N ALA A 12 -20.33 29.23 -4.06
CA ALA A 12 -19.31 28.28 -3.57
C ALA A 12 -19.56 26.91 -4.23
N VAL A 13 -18.66 26.49 -5.11
CA VAL A 13 -18.64 25.12 -5.65
C VAL A 13 -18.15 24.22 -4.51
N ALA A 14 -19.05 23.45 -3.92
CA ALA A 14 -18.69 22.40 -2.97
C ALA A 14 -17.88 21.32 -3.70
N PRO A 15 -16.77 20.80 -3.10
CA PRO A 15 -16.05 19.70 -3.70
C PRO A 15 -16.95 18.46 -3.71
N ASN A 16 -17.13 17.88 -4.90
CA ASN A 16 -17.84 16.63 -5.08
C ASN A 16 -17.04 15.50 -4.40
N SER A 17 -17.36 15.17 -3.15
CA SER A 17 -16.89 13.97 -2.48
C SER A 17 -17.70 12.79 -3.01
N SER A 18 -17.30 12.24 -4.15
CA SER A 18 -17.78 10.94 -4.59
C SER A 18 -17.23 9.91 -3.61
N SER A 19 -18.11 9.29 -2.82
CA SER A 19 -17.78 8.08 -2.06
C SER A 19 -17.14 7.07 -3.01
N PRO A 20 -16.08 6.33 -2.59
CA PRO A 20 -15.53 5.27 -3.41
C PRO A 20 -16.67 4.32 -3.79
N GLY A 21 -16.78 4.02 -5.08
CA GLY A 21 -17.71 3.00 -5.55
C GLY A 21 -17.35 1.64 -4.93
N PRO A 22 -18.26 0.64 -4.95
CA PRO A 22 -17.96 -0.67 -4.40
C PRO A 22 -16.74 -1.28 -5.09
N ASP A 23 -15.91 -1.99 -4.30
CA ASP A 23 -14.73 -2.70 -4.77
C ASP A 23 -15.07 -3.58 -5.97
N LYS A 24 -14.36 -3.40 -7.08
CA LYS A 24 -14.62 -4.10 -8.33
C LYS A 24 -13.45 -5.00 -8.70
N VAL A 25 -13.65 -6.32 -8.72
CA VAL A 25 -12.68 -7.24 -9.30
C VAL A 25 -12.55 -6.95 -10.79
N VAL A 26 -11.33 -6.60 -11.22
CA VAL A 26 -10.99 -6.22 -12.61
C VAL A 26 -10.11 -7.26 -13.30
N TYR A 27 -9.50 -8.16 -12.53
CA TYR A 27 -8.73 -9.30 -13.03
C TYR A 27 -8.76 -10.44 -12.01
N GLN A 28 -8.82 -11.68 -12.47
CA GLN A 28 -8.75 -12.87 -11.64
C GLN A 28 -8.15 -14.05 -12.40
N SER A 29 -7.14 -14.68 -11.78
CA SER A 29 -6.60 -15.97 -12.17
C SER A 29 -6.66 -16.95 -10.99
N ALA A 30 -5.99 -18.11 -11.11
CA ALA A 30 -5.86 -19.07 -10.00
C ALA A 30 -5.00 -18.52 -8.84
N ASP A 31 -4.04 -17.63 -9.15
CA ASP A 31 -2.98 -17.22 -8.23
C ASP A 31 -2.95 -15.71 -7.96
N LEU A 32 -3.71 -14.92 -8.75
CA LEU A 32 -3.75 -13.46 -8.62
C LEU A 32 -5.16 -12.93 -8.80
N THR A 33 -5.60 -12.06 -7.89
CA THR A 33 -6.81 -11.25 -8.03
C THR A 33 -6.44 -9.78 -8.00
N ILE A 34 -7.06 -8.95 -8.86
CA ILE A 34 -6.87 -7.50 -8.85
C ILE A 34 -8.24 -6.84 -8.67
N THR A 35 -8.35 -6.00 -7.66
CA THR A 35 -9.57 -5.31 -7.27
C THR A 35 -9.36 -3.80 -7.32
N GLN A 36 -10.16 -3.10 -8.10
CA GLN A 36 -10.15 -1.63 -8.07
C GLN A 36 -10.86 -1.13 -6.82
N VAL A 37 -10.16 -0.35 -5.98
CA VAL A 37 -10.64 0.16 -4.69
C VAL A 37 -10.82 1.68 -4.67
N ALA A 38 -10.25 2.38 -5.68
CA ALA A 38 -10.44 3.79 -5.92
C ALA A 38 -10.16 4.11 -7.41
N PRO A 39 -10.46 5.30 -7.93
CA PRO A 39 -10.36 5.60 -9.36
C PRO A 39 -8.99 5.27 -9.99
N ASN A 40 -7.90 5.39 -9.24
CA ASN A 40 -6.55 5.15 -9.73
C ASN A 40 -5.75 4.17 -8.83
N SER A 41 -6.45 3.40 -7.99
CA SER A 41 -5.85 2.51 -7.00
C SER A 41 -6.43 1.11 -7.10
N TYR A 42 -5.54 0.10 -7.19
CA TYR A 42 -5.91 -1.30 -7.39
C TYR A 42 -5.14 -2.16 -6.37
N VAL A 43 -5.85 -2.97 -5.62
CA VAL A 43 -5.25 -3.99 -4.74
C VAL A 43 -5.00 -5.24 -5.56
N HIS A 44 -3.78 -5.74 -5.55
CA HIS A 44 -3.50 -7.09 -6.01
C HIS A 44 -3.39 -8.02 -4.80
N THR A 45 -3.96 -9.20 -4.92
CA THR A 45 -3.93 -10.24 -3.87
C THR A 45 -3.37 -11.52 -4.49
N SER A 46 -2.25 -11.99 -3.95
CA SER A 46 -1.63 -13.27 -4.23
C SER A 46 -1.59 -14.14 -2.96
N PHE A 47 -1.02 -15.34 -3.01
CA PHE A 47 -1.12 -16.27 -1.90
C PHE A 47 0.25 -16.82 -1.50
N LEU A 48 0.59 -16.71 -0.22
CA LEU A 48 1.77 -17.33 0.36
C LEU A 48 1.37 -18.63 1.08
N GLN A 49 2.05 -19.74 0.75
CA GLN A 49 1.88 -20.97 1.49
C GLN A 49 2.81 -20.97 2.70
N THR A 50 2.24 -21.00 3.89
CA THR A 50 2.98 -21.02 5.16
C THR A 50 2.74 -22.34 5.91
N GLU A 51 3.71 -22.76 6.72
CA GLU A 51 3.57 -23.95 7.56
C GLU A 51 2.56 -23.74 8.71
N THR A 52 2.53 -22.54 9.28
CA THR A 52 1.73 -22.24 10.47
C THR A 52 0.31 -21.79 10.13
N PHE A 53 0.12 -21.00 9.07
CA PHE A 53 -1.17 -20.35 8.74
C PHE A 53 -1.79 -20.90 7.45
N GLY A 54 -1.16 -21.89 6.77
CA GLY A 54 -1.63 -22.44 5.51
C GLY A 54 -1.51 -21.44 4.36
N LYS A 55 -2.50 -21.40 3.47
CA LYS A 55 -2.56 -20.47 2.31
C LYS A 55 -3.06 -19.10 2.76
N VAL A 56 -2.16 -18.13 2.85
CA VAL A 56 -2.41 -16.78 3.35
C VAL A 56 -2.57 -15.82 2.17
N PRO A 57 -3.69 -15.06 2.05
CA PRO A 57 -3.81 -14.00 1.06
C PRO A 57 -2.92 -12.82 1.44
N CYS A 58 -2.13 -12.32 0.49
CA CYS A 58 -1.18 -11.21 0.64
C CYS A 58 -1.55 -10.09 -0.31
N ASN A 59 -1.82 -8.91 0.21
CA ASN A 59 -2.21 -7.74 -0.55
C ASN A 59 -1.01 -6.86 -0.88
N GLY A 60 -1.04 -6.28 -2.07
CA GLY A 60 -0.23 -5.14 -2.46
C GLY A 60 -1.10 -4.09 -3.12
N LEU A 61 -0.51 -2.95 -3.47
CA LEU A 61 -1.25 -1.84 -4.07
C LEU A 61 -0.57 -1.34 -5.35
N VAL A 62 -1.34 -1.22 -6.43
CA VAL A 62 -0.95 -0.49 -7.64
C VAL A 62 -1.62 0.87 -7.64
N VAL A 63 -0.84 1.93 -7.76
CA VAL A 63 -1.36 3.29 -7.98
C VAL A 63 -0.97 3.80 -9.35
N ARG A 64 -1.90 4.50 -10.02
CA ARG A 64 -1.76 4.95 -11.39
C ARG A 64 -1.91 6.46 -11.50
N SER A 65 -1.14 7.09 -12.40
CA SER A 65 -1.41 8.44 -12.88
C SER A 65 -0.93 8.58 -14.32
N GLY A 66 -1.84 8.92 -15.23
CA GLY A 66 -1.58 8.89 -16.66
C GLY A 66 -1.18 7.47 -17.12
N ALA A 67 -0.04 7.36 -17.81
CA ALA A 67 0.50 6.11 -18.31
C ALA A 67 1.60 5.50 -17.41
N GLU A 68 1.63 5.86 -16.12
CA GLU A 68 2.63 5.35 -15.17
C GLU A 68 1.95 4.75 -13.94
N THR A 69 2.60 3.72 -13.37
CA THR A 69 2.21 3.10 -12.09
C THR A 69 3.40 2.98 -11.14
N VAL A 70 3.09 2.93 -9.84
CA VAL A 70 3.99 2.46 -8.79
C VAL A 70 3.28 1.31 -8.08
N VAL A 71 4.03 0.26 -7.76
CA VAL A 71 3.53 -0.93 -7.05
C VAL A 71 4.09 -0.90 -5.63
N PHE A 72 3.26 -1.12 -4.63
CA PHE A 72 3.64 -1.40 -3.25
C PHE A 72 3.49 -2.89 -2.99
N ASP A 73 4.52 -3.49 -2.45
CA ASP A 73 4.75 -4.92 -2.29
C ASP A 73 4.65 -5.69 -3.62
N THR A 74 5.44 -6.73 -3.76
CA THR A 74 5.30 -7.63 -4.91
C THR A 74 4.22 -8.67 -4.60
N PRO A 75 3.60 -9.31 -5.61
CA PRO A 75 3.04 -10.63 -5.39
C PRO A 75 4.08 -11.58 -4.78
N THR A 76 3.60 -12.67 -4.19
CA THR A 76 4.42 -13.60 -3.37
C THR A 76 5.46 -14.38 -4.17
N GLY A 77 5.35 -14.43 -5.50
CA GLY A 77 6.28 -15.14 -6.38
C GLY A 77 6.45 -14.48 -7.76
N ASP A 78 7.37 -15.05 -8.53
CA ASP A 78 7.72 -14.54 -9.87
C ASP A 78 6.57 -14.67 -10.87
N LYS A 79 5.83 -15.78 -10.83
CA LYS A 79 4.71 -16.05 -11.74
C LYS A 79 3.61 -14.98 -11.61
N GLU A 80 3.14 -14.75 -10.39
CA GLU A 80 2.07 -13.79 -10.09
C GLU A 80 2.56 -12.35 -10.34
N SER A 81 3.84 -12.10 -10.13
CA SER A 81 4.47 -10.81 -10.45
C SER A 81 4.50 -10.55 -11.96
N GLY A 82 4.81 -11.58 -12.76
CA GLY A 82 4.70 -11.51 -14.22
C GLY A 82 3.27 -11.25 -14.69
N GLU A 83 2.29 -11.93 -14.10
CA GLU A 83 0.87 -11.69 -14.38
C GLU A 83 0.46 -10.23 -14.04
N LEU A 84 0.89 -9.72 -12.89
CA LEU A 84 0.60 -8.34 -12.48
C LEU A 84 1.21 -7.32 -13.46
N ILE A 85 2.48 -7.52 -13.85
CA ILE A 85 3.16 -6.65 -14.80
C ILE A 85 2.47 -6.70 -16.17
N ALA A 86 2.10 -7.89 -16.64
CA ALA A 86 1.37 -8.08 -17.90
C ALA A 86 -0.01 -7.39 -17.86
N TRP A 87 -0.75 -7.51 -16.76
CA TRP A 87 -2.03 -6.81 -16.59
C TRP A 87 -1.85 -5.27 -16.60
N ILE A 88 -0.85 -4.74 -15.88
CA ILE A 88 -0.58 -3.29 -15.86
C ILE A 88 -0.23 -2.78 -17.27
N THR A 89 0.55 -3.54 -18.04
CA THR A 89 0.97 -3.10 -19.38
C THR A 89 -0.10 -3.34 -20.43
N GLY A 90 -0.83 -4.45 -20.37
CA GLY A 90 -1.85 -4.83 -21.34
C GLY A 90 -3.20 -4.16 -21.11
N GLU A 91 -3.71 -4.18 -19.87
CA GLU A 91 -5.07 -3.69 -19.57
C GLU A 91 -5.09 -2.22 -19.13
N LEU A 92 -4.17 -1.80 -18.27
CA LEU A 92 -4.08 -0.39 -17.88
C LEU A 92 -3.32 0.47 -18.90
N HIS A 93 -2.62 -0.15 -19.86
CA HIS A 93 -1.73 0.51 -20.82
C HIS A 93 -0.72 1.44 -20.14
N CYS A 94 -0.19 0.99 -19.00
CA CYS A 94 0.72 1.75 -18.16
C CYS A 94 2.09 1.08 -18.07
N ARG A 95 3.12 1.91 -17.83
CA ARG A 95 4.46 1.48 -17.49
C ARG A 95 4.59 1.39 -15.97
N VAL A 96 5.13 0.27 -15.45
CA VAL A 96 5.54 0.18 -14.04
C VAL A 96 6.84 0.96 -13.86
N LYS A 97 6.78 2.00 -13.06
CA LYS A 97 7.92 2.91 -12.82
C LYS A 97 8.83 2.43 -11.70
N ALA A 98 8.25 1.83 -10.69
CA ALA A 98 8.96 1.32 -9.52
C ALA A 98 8.10 0.33 -8.74
N VAL A 99 8.76 -0.52 -7.96
CA VAL A 99 8.14 -1.31 -6.89
C VAL A 99 8.75 -0.93 -5.55
N VAL A 100 7.91 -0.88 -4.50
CA VAL A 100 8.31 -0.44 -3.16
C VAL A 100 7.82 -1.46 -2.13
N PRO A 101 8.66 -2.43 -1.73
CA PRO A 101 8.37 -3.33 -0.61
C PRO A 101 8.20 -2.56 0.70
N THR A 102 7.15 -2.90 1.46
CA THR A 102 6.87 -2.24 2.74
C THR A 102 7.70 -2.79 3.89
N HIS A 103 8.13 -4.04 3.81
CA HIS A 103 9.07 -4.67 4.76
C HIS A 103 9.79 -5.84 4.11
N PHE A 104 10.63 -6.57 4.88
CA PHE A 104 11.57 -7.54 4.32
C PHE A 104 11.01 -8.95 4.11
N HIS A 105 9.79 -9.27 4.55
CA HIS A 105 9.22 -10.61 4.43
C HIS A 105 8.89 -10.99 2.97
N GLU A 106 8.78 -12.28 2.74
CA GLU A 106 8.57 -12.88 1.42
C GLU A 106 7.29 -12.40 0.73
N ASP A 107 6.22 -12.14 1.49
CA ASP A 107 4.97 -11.57 0.99
C ASP A 107 5.09 -10.16 0.40
N CYS A 108 6.24 -9.48 0.63
CA CYS A 108 6.53 -8.17 0.07
C CYS A 108 7.66 -8.16 -0.96
N VAL A 109 8.63 -9.09 -0.83
CA VAL A 109 9.84 -9.10 -1.67
C VAL A 109 9.94 -10.34 -2.56
N GLY A 110 9.01 -11.31 -2.46
CA GLY A 110 9.09 -12.60 -3.13
C GLY A 110 9.21 -12.48 -4.64
N GLY A 111 8.46 -11.60 -5.25
CA GLY A 111 8.45 -11.38 -6.70
C GLY A 111 9.47 -10.38 -7.24
N LEU A 112 10.37 -9.82 -6.41
CA LEU A 112 11.36 -8.83 -6.88
C LEU A 112 12.20 -9.30 -8.07
N PRO A 113 12.60 -10.58 -8.20
CA PRO A 113 13.36 -11.03 -9.38
C PRO A 113 12.60 -10.80 -10.68
N GLU A 114 11.28 -10.95 -10.70
CA GLU A 114 10.49 -10.69 -11.91
C GLU A 114 10.49 -9.21 -12.28
N PHE A 115 10.30 -8.32 -11.29
CA PHE A 115 10.42 -6.88 -11.53
C PHE A 115 11.82 -6.50 -12.07
N GLN A 116 12.88 -7.14 -11.57
CA GLN A 116 14.24 -6.91 -12.07
C GLN A 116 14.41 -7.38 -13.53
N ARG A 117 13.86 -8.54 -13.91
CA ARG A 117 13.87 -9.03 -15.31
C ARG A 117 13.21 -8.05 -16.27
N HIS A 118 12.19 -7.33 -15.79
CA HIS A 118 11.52 -6.26 -16.54
C HIS A 118 12.19 -4.87 -16.40
N ASN A 119 13.40 -4.79 -15.82
CA ASN A 119 14.12 -3.54 -15.56
C ASN A 119 13.33 -2.51 -14.73
N ILE A 120 12.45 -2.99 -13.84
CA ILE A 120 11.68 -2.14 -12.93
C ILE A 120 12.48 -1.97 -11.64
N PRO A 121 12.88 -0.71 -11.29
CA PRO A 121 13.67 -0.47 -10.08
C PRO A 121 12.85 -0.68 -8.81
N SER A 122 13.50 -1.22 -7.78
CA SER A 122 12.92 -1.41 -6.45
C SER A 122 13.53 -0.45 -5.42
N TYR A 123 12.68 0.16 -4.60
CA TYR A 123 13.06 1.09 -3.54
C TYR A 123 12.54 0.59 -2.19
N ALA A 124 13.38 0.57 -1.16
CA ALA A 124 12.96 0.15 0.17
C ALA A 124 13.62 0.95 1.28
N HIS A 125 13.07 0.88 2.48
CA HIS A 125 13.75 1.41 3.66
C HIS A 125 15.10 0.71 3.86
N LYS A 126 16.13 1.46 4.29
CA LYS A 126 17.49 0.90 4.46
C LYS A 126 17.52 -0.34 5.36
N LYS A 127 16.65 -0.41 6.38
CA LYS A 127 16.52 -1.58 7.25
C LYS A 127 15.94 -2.78 6.51
N THR A 128 14.98 -2.57 5.59
CA THR A 128 14.39 -3.62 4.74
C THR A 128 15.48 -4.30 3.92
N ILE A 129 16.36 -3.50 3.29
CA ILE A 129 17.50 -4.03 2.53
C ILE A 129 18.46 -4.83 3.43
N ALA A 130 18.74 -4.33 4.64
CA ALA A 130 19.63 -5.01 5.59
C ALA A 130 19.03 -6.35 6.06
N TYR A 131 17.75 -6.35 6.45
CA TYR A 131 17.07 -7.56 6.92
C TYR A 131 16.83 -8.57 5.80
N ALA A 132 16.46 -8.15 4.60
CA ALA A 132 16.34 -9.04 3.45
C ALA A 132 17.65 -9.78 3.17
N ARG A 133 18.81 -9.09 3.23
CA ARG A 133 20.13 -9.74 3.12
C ARG A 133 20.41 -10.73 4.25
N GLN A 134 20.13 -10.32 5.50
CA GLN A 134 20.36 -11.15 6.68
C GLN A 134 19.53 -12.43 6.63
N HIS A 135 18.29 -12.37 6.20
CA HIS A 135 17.36 -13.48 6.13
C HIS A 135 17.38 -14.22 4.78
N LYS A 136 18.27 -13.81 3.84
CA LYS A 136 18.44 -14.41 2.51
C LYS A 136 17.19 -14.32 1.63
N PHE A 137 16.37 -13.30 1.83
CA PHE A 137 15.26 -12.94 0.94
C PHE A 137 15.76 -12.09 -0.25
N ASN A 138 14.87 -11.86 -1.22
CA ASN A 138 15.16 -10.99 -2.36
C ASN A 138 15.41 -9.55 -1.88
N VAL A 139 16.51 -8.95 -2.36
CA VAL A 139 17.00 -7.67 -1.84
C VAL A 139 16.61 -6.53 -2.76
N PRO A 140 15.87 -5.50 -2.27
CA PRO A 140 15.60 -4.29 -3.03
C PRO A 140 16.88 -3.52 -3.40
N GLN A 141 16.85 -2.80 -4.54
CA GLN A 141 18.03 -2.17 -5.13
C GLN A 141 18.42 -0.83 -4.50
N HIS A 142 17.43 0.04 -4.21
CA HIS A 142 17.68 1.42 -3.80
C HIS A 142 17.15 1.71 -2.41
N ALA A 143 17.99 2.31 -1.56
CA ALA A 143 17.67 2.59 -0.18
C ALA A 143 17.11 4.00 0.03
N PHE A 144 16.14 4.14 0.94
CA PHE A 144 15.80 5.41 1.57
C PHE A 144 15.77 5.28 3.11
N THR A 145 15.69 6.43 3.85
CA THR A 145 15.78 6.40 5.32
C THR A 145 14.48 6.75 6.04
N ARG A 146 13.84 7.85 5.71
CA ARG A 146 12.63 8.30 6.43
C ARG A 146 11.42 8.37 5.53
N ARG A 147 11.58 8.99 4.38
CA ARG A 147 10.52 9.22 3.41
C ARG A 147 11.08 9.17 2.00
N LEU A 148 10.34 8.51 1.12
CA LEU A 148 10.56 8.53 -0.32
C LEU A 148 9.34 9.19 -0.97
N ALA A 149 9.58 10.04 -1.95
CA ALA A 149 8.55 10.58 -2.83
C ALA A 149 8.87 10.18 -4.27
N LEU A 150 8.01 9.41 -4.89
CA LEU A 150 8.13 9.03 -6.29
C LEU A 150 7.10 9.81 -7.11
N ARG A 151 7.54 10.36 -8.23
CA ARG A 151 6.63 10.92 -9.22
C ARG A 151 6.03 9.79 -10.05
N VAL A 152 4.72 9.80 -10.23
CA VAL A 152 3.97 8.87 -11.07
C VAL A 152 3.06 9.69 -11.97
N GLY A 153 3.35 9.76 -13.28
CA GLY A 153 2.70 10.71 -14.20
C GLY A 153 2.79 12.15 -13.69
N THR A 154 1.64 12.78 -13.48
CA THR A 154 1.52 14.13 -12.91
C THR A 154 1.40 14.14 -11.38
N ALA A 155 1.12 12.99 -10.76
CA ALA A 155 0.93 12.84 -9.33
C ALA A 155 2.24 12.47 -8.60
N LYS A 156 2.15 12.36 -7.26
CA LYS A 156 3.21 11.84 -6.39
C LYS A 156 2.62 10.79 -5.47
N VAL A 157 3.42 9.78 -5.19
CA VAL A 157 3.18 8.79 -4.15
C VAL A 157 4.27 8.89 -3.11
N TYR A 158 3.92 8.63 -1.86
CA TYR A 158 4.82 8.76 -0.73
C TYR A 158 4.95 7.42 0.00
N THR A 159 6.19 7.12 0.41
CA THR A 159 6.48 6.00 1.31
C THR A 159 7.15 6.55 2.54
N THR A 160 6.65 6.20 3.73
CA THR A 160 7.14 6.81 4.99
C THR A 160 7.33 5.76 6.07
N PHE A 161 8.46 5.85 6.76
CA PHE A 161 8.75 5.11 7.98
C PHE A 161 8.24 5.91 9.19
N PHE A 162 7.22 5.40 9.88
CA PHE A 162 6.65 6.01 11.08
C PHE A 162 7.15 5.38 12.39
N GLY A 163 7.82 4.26 12.30
CA GLY A 163 8.32 3.51 13.44
C GLY A 163 8.19 2.01 13.25
N GLU A 164 8.59 1.28 14.24
CA GLU A 164 8.52 -0.18 14.30
C GLU A 164 7.10 -0.64 14.67
N GLY A 165 6.72 -1.84 14.25
CA GLY A 165 5.43 -2.45 14.57
C GLY A 165 5.43 -3.91 14.18
N HIS A 166 4.83 -4.29 13.04
CA HIS A 166 4.86 -5.64 12.51
C HIS A 166 6.30 -6.15 12.32
N THR A 167 7.15 -5.28 11.82
CA THR A 167 8.60 -5.47 11.76
C THR A 167 9.31 -4.19 12.18
N ARG A 168 10.64 -4.23 12.30
CA ARG A 168 11.46 -3.06 12.67
C ARG A 168 11.75 -2.12 11.51
N ASP A 169 11.34 -2.47 10.29
CA ASP A 169 11.61 -1.75 9.04
C ASP A 169 10.34 -1.29 8.31
N ASN A 170 9.16 -1.71 8.79
CA ASN A 170 7.90 -1.50 8.07
C ASN A 170 7.65 -0.03 7.73
N VAL A 171 7.26 0.21 6.49
CA VAL A 171 6.84 1.50 5.96
C VAL A 171 5.40 1.44 5.46
N VAL A 172 4.78 2.59 5.26
CA VAL A 172 3.46 2.70 4.64
C VAL A 172 3.53 3.49 3.34
N GLY A 173 2.69 3.13 2.36
CA GLY A 173 2.49 3.86 1.12
C GLY A 173 1.28 4.79 1.20
N TYR A 174 1.37 6.01 0.66
CA TYR A 174 0.25 6.95 0.60
C TYR A 174 0.13 7.58 -0.78
N PHE A 175 -1.07 7.48 -1.35
CA PHE A 175 -1.41 8.10 -2.63
C PHE A 175 -2.47 9.20 -2.42
N PRO A 176 -2.06 10.49 -2.41
CA PRO A 176 -2.96 11.61 -2.09
C PRO A 176 -4.11 11.80 -3.07
N THR A 177 -3.92 11.43 -4.34
CA THR A 177 -4.93 11.62 -5.39
C THR A 177 -6.24 10.88 -5.06
N ASP A 178 -6.12 9.67 -4.52
CA ASP A 178 -7.27 8.85 -4.15
C ASP A 178 -7.48 8.80 -2.62
N GLU A 179 -6.64 9.50 -1.83
CA GLU A 179 -6.62 9.42 -0.35
C GLU A 179 -6.51 7.98 0.17
N VAL A 180 -5.72 7.14 -0.54
CA VAL A 180 -5.49 5.72 -0.24
C VAL A 180 -4.20 5.54 0.56
N LEU A 181 -4.29 4.80 1.65
CA LEU A 181 -3.14 4.31 2.44
C LEU A 181 -2.94 2.81 2.19
N PHE A 182 -1.75 2.43 1.75
CA PHE A 182 -1.29 1.05 1.85
C PHE A 182 -0.52 0.88 3.16
N GLY A 183 -1.15 0.24 4.12
CA GLY A 183 -0.58 0.00 5.44
C GLY A 183 0.34 -1.22 5.49
N GLY A 184 0.24 -2.12 4.49
CA GLY A 184 0.92 -3.41 4.55
C GLY A 184 0.59 -4.16 5.84
N CYS A 185 1.47 -5.04 6.27
CA CYS A 185 1.26 -5.87 7.47
C CYS A 185 1.30 -5.09 8.81
N LEU A 186 1.68 -3.79 8.77
CA LEU A 186 1.57 -2.88 9.91
C LEU A 186 0.10 -2.65 10.31
N ILE A 187 -0.84 -2.71 9.35
CA ILE A 187 -2.27 -2.48 9.58
C ILE A 187 -3.03 -3.82 9.48
N LYS A 188 -3.93 -4.04 10.44
CA LYS A 188 -4.78 -5.24 10.50
C LYS A 188 -6.18 -4.94 9.99
N GLU A 189 -6.79 -5.91 9.31
CA GLU A 189 -8.23 -5.85 9.00
C GLU A 189 -9.08 -5.94 10.28
N LEU A 190 -10.34 -5.58 10.19
CA LEU A 190 -11.25 -5.72 11.32
C LEU A 190 -11.41 -7.19 11.72
N GLN A 191 -11.45 -7.45 13.02
CA GLN A 191 -11.59 -8.79 13.64
C GLN A 191 -10.37 -9.72 13.44
N ALA A 192 -9.29 -9.29 12.79
CA ALA A 192 -8.07 -10.07 12.71
C ALA A 192 -7.40 -10.21 14.08
N GLY A 193 -6.71 -11.33 14.29
CA GLY A 193 -5.80 -11.50 15.42
C GLY A 193 -4.44 -10.82 15.22
N LYS A 194 -3.56 -10.92 16.21
CA LYS A 194 -2.21 -10.32 16.18
C LYS A 194 -1.32 -10.92 15.08
N GLY A 195 -1.53 -12.18 14.69
CA GLY A 195 -0.78 -12.87 13.64
C GLY A 195 0.65 -13.21 14.03
N ASN A 196 1.56 -13.28 13.06
CA ASN A 196 2.98 -13.56 13.31
C ASN A 196 3.65 -12.35 14.00
N LEU A 197 4.31 -12.59 15.14
CA LEU A 197 4.97 -11.59 15.96
C LEU A 197 6.49 -11.81 16.07
N ALA A 198 7.07 -12.77 15.35
CA ALA A 198 8.49 -13.14 15.49
C ALA A 198 9.45 -11.97 15.32
N ASP A 199 9.17 -11.06 14.37
CA ASP A 199 10.00 -9.89 14.07
C ASP A 199 9.40 -8.58 14.58
N ALA A 200 8.28 -8.66 15.34
CA ALA A 200 7.51 -7.50 15.73
C ALA A 200 8.14 -6.70 16.88
N ASN A 201 7.89 -5.41 16.88
CA ASN A 201 7.99 -4.57 18.07
C ASN A 201 6.58 -4.24 18.56
N VAL A 202 5.99 -5.18 19.31
CA VAL A 202 4.60 -5.09 19.77
C VAL A 202 4.36 -3.83 20.61
N SER A 203 5.30 -3.45 21.48
CA SER A 203 5.17 -2.28 22.34
C SER A 203 5.18 -0.95 21.58
N ALA A 204 5.89 -0.88 20.45
CA ALA A 204 5.93 0.33 19.61
C ALA A 204 4.75 0.44 18.64
N TRP A 205 4.09 -0.70 18.34
CA TRP A 205 3.10 -0.79 17.26
C TRP A 205 1.95 0.20 17.39
N PRO A 206 1.24 0.32 18.54
CA PRO A 206 0.14 1.27 18.68
C PRO A 206 0.55 2.71 18.42
N ALA A 207 1.70 3.14 18.98
CA ALA A 207 2.21 4.49 18.80
C ALA A 207 2.63 4.76 17.34
N THR A 208 3.14 3.76 16.64
CA THR A 208 3.48 3.85 15.22
C THR A 208 2.23 4.09 14.38
N VAL A 209 1.17 3.30 14.60
CA VAL A 209 -0.09 3.46 13.86
C VAL A 209 -0.79 4.77 14.20
N ALA A 210 -0.71 5.24 15.46
CA ALA A 210 -1.24 6.54 15.85
C ALA A 210 -0.56 7.70 15.09
N ARG A 211 0.76 7.62 14.86
CA ARG A 211 1.48 8.59 14.01
C ARG A 211 1.04 8.55 12.55
N VAL A 212 0.77 7.36 11.99
CA VAL A 212 0.20 7.22 10.64
C VAL A 212 -1.15 7.93 10.56
N LYS A 213 -2.05 7.66 11.53
CA LYS A 213 -3.38 8.28 11.59
C LYS A 213 -3.30 9.81 11.69
N GLN A 214 -2.41 10.31 12.51
CA GLN A 214 -2.19 11.76 12.64
C GLN A 214 -1.65 12.41 11.35
N ALA A 215 -0.76 11.71 10.62
CA ALA A 215 -0.15 12.23 9.40
C ALA A 215 -1.12 12.27 8.22
N TYR A 216 -2.13 11.39 8.21
CA TYR A 216 -3.07 11.23 7.09
C TYR A 216 -4.54 11.32 7.58
N PRO A 217 -5.04 12.52 7.94
CA PRO A 217 -6.37 12.67 8.56
C PRO A 217 -7.54 12.54 7.56
N ARG A 218 -7.28 12.50 6.25
CA ARG A 218 -8.32 12.47 5.20
C ARG A 218 -8.37 11.16 4.42
N LEU A 219 -7.94 10.05 5.06
CA LEU A 219 -7.98 8.75 4.40
C LEU A 219 -9.41 8.33 4.06
N GLN A 220 -9.61 7.85 2.84
CA GLN A 220 -10.85 7.23 2.38
C GLN A 220 -10.72 5.70 2.38
N VAL A 221 -9.57 5.20 1.91
CA VAL A 221 -9.29 3.77 1.78
C VAL A 221 -8.01 3.42 2.52
N VAL A 222 -8.04 2.34 3.26
CA VAL A 222 -6.90 1.75 3.94
C VAL A 222 -6.79 0.29 3.53
N VAL A 223 -5.64 -0.06 2.96
CA VAL A 223 -5.33 -1.42 2.49
C VAL A 223 -4.38 -2.08 3.48
N PRO A 224 -4.81 -3.14 4.21
CA PRO A 224 -3.93 -3.93 5.06
C PRO A 224 -3.10 -4.90 4.23
N GLY A 225 -2.00 -5.45 4.77
CA GLY A 225 -1.18 -6.47 4.10
C GLY A 225 -1.90 -7.80 3.90
N HIS A 226 -2.91 -8.09 4.72
CA HIS A 226 -3.74 -9.29 4.64
C HIS A 226 -5.19 -8.94 4.94
N GLY A 227 -6.13 -9.65 4.28
CA GLY A 227 -7.55 -9.53 4.52
C GLY A 227 -8.23 -8.36 3.80
N ALA A 228 -9.38 -7.95 4.30
CA ALA A 228 -10.27 -7.01 3.63
C ALA A 228 -9.78 -5.56 3.69
N VAL A 229 -9.94 -4.86 2.57
CA VAL A 229 -9.78 -3.41 2.47
C VAL A 229 -10.86 -2.72 3.32
N GLY A 230 -10.53 -1.55 3.88
CA GLY A 230 -11.48 -0.78 4.67
C GLY A 230 -11.16 0.70 4.69
N GLY A 231 -11.70 1.40 5.69
CA GLY A 231 -11.45 2.82 5.91
C GLY A 231 -10.51 3.08 7.10
N PRO A 232 -10.48 4.33 7.61
CA PRO A 232 -9.64 4.73 8.75
C PRO A 232 -9.85 3.92 10.04
N SER A 233 -11.00 3.25 10.19
CA SER A 233 -11.30 2.36 11.32
C SER A 233 -10.31 1.20 11.48
N LEU A 234 -9.64 0.77 10.38
CA LEU A 234 -8.59 -0.25 10.45
C LEU A 234 -7.39 0.23 11.30
N LEU A 235 -7.08 1.52 11.26
CA LEU A 235 -6.03 2.12 12.08
C LEU A 235 -6.42 2.06 13.57
N ASP A 236 -7.68 2.42 13.89
CA ASP A 236 -8.20 2.39 15.26
C ASP A 236 -8.23 0.97 15.81
N TYR A 237 -8.71 0.03 15.01
CA TYR A 237 -8.72 -1.38 15.35
C TYR A 237 -7.29 -1.90 15.64
N THR A 238 -6.34 -1.58 14.76
CA THR A 238 -4.95 -2.02 14.94
C THR A 238 -4.34 -1.43 16.22
N ILE A 239 -4.58 -0.15 16.52
CA ILE A 239 -4.13 0.47 17.78
C ILE A 239 -4.69 -0.29 18.98
N GLN A 240 -6.00 -0.53 19.02
CA GLN A 240 -6.68 -1.22 20.12
C GLN A 240 -6.18 -2.65 20.28
N LEU A 241 -6.01 -3.39 19.17
CA LEU A 241 -5.55 -4.78 19.19
C LEU A 241 -4.19 -4.95 19.86
N PHE A 242 -3.26 -4.01 19.64
CA PHE A 242 -1.90 -4.08 20.19
C PHE A 242 -1.71 -3.29 21.50
N GLN A 243 -2.72 -2.55 21.95
CA GLN A 243 -2.76 -1.98 23.30
C GLN A 243 -3.22 -2.99 24.36
N GLN A 244 -3.96 -4.01 23.95
CA GLN A 244 -4.38 -5.09 24.84
C GLN A 244 -3.21 -6.04 25.14
N PRO A 245 -3.05 -6.47 26.40
CA PRO A 245 -1.99 -7.37 26.83
C PRO A 245 -2.06 -8.74 26.15
#